data_96b2099246b63845b88cf20efa80543b
#
_entry.id   96b2099246b63845b88cf20efa80543b
#
_cell.length_a   1.000
_cell.length_b   1.000
_cell.length_c   1.000
_cell.angle_alpha   90.00
_cell.angle_beta   90.00
_cell.angle_gamma   90.00
#
_symmetry.space_group_name_H-M   'P 1'
#
loop_
_entity.id
_entity.type
_entity.pdbx_description
1 polymer ?
#
loop_
_entity_poly.entity_id
_entity_poly.type
_entity_poly.pdbx_seq_one_letter_code
_entity_poly.pdbx_strand_id
1 'polypeptide(L)'
;GPLALLGLGAALALWLGAKAWRRHRFRQRAAMPHIDIGDLRAALAGAAPPRLLDFRSPALIAADGPIAPARAMQLRGLARHARGWPRDAAIVTLCACPEDATAIRAAHALRRMGFAQVRPLRGGYDAWRAAEAVSLARADALAPQAAPA
;
A
#
# COMPACT_ATOMS: atom_id res chain seq x y z
N GLY A 1 37.61 21.88 -25.27
CA GLY A 1 38.60 22.45 -24.38
C GLY A 1 38.35 22.09 -22.92
N PRO A 2 39.22 22.45 -22.01
CA PRO A 2 39.11 22.01 -20.59
C PRO A 2 37.83 22.48 -19.92
N LEU A 3 37.25 23.59 -20.36
CA LEU A 3 35.95 24.09 -19.82
C LEU A 3 34.76 23.19 -20.18
N ALA A 4 34.80 22.55 -21.35
CA ALA A 4 33.75 21.60 -21.74
C ALA A 4 33.83 20.33 -20.92
N LEU A 5 35.01 19.84 -20.61
CA LEU A 5 35.24 18.67 -19.74
C LEU A 5 34.79 18.94 -18.29
N LEU A 6 35.09 20.14 -17.79
CA LEU A 6 34.61 20.56 -16.45
C LEU A 6 33.09 20.67 -16.38
N GLY A 7 32.47 21.20 -17.43
CA GLY A 7 31.00 21.26 -17.51
C GLY A 7 30.32 19.88 -17.54
N LEU A 8 30.91 18.95 -18.32
CA LEU A 8 30.39 17.59 -18.40
C LEU A 8 30.58 16.82 -17.06
N GLY A 9 31.69 17.02 -16.39
CA GLY A 9 31.96 16.44 -15.06
C GLY A 9 31.00 16.96 -14.02
N ALA A 10 30.70 18.27 -14.00
CA ALA A 10 29.77 18.87 -13.09
C ALA A 10 28.31 18.37 -13.33
N ALA A 11 27.91 18.27 -14.59
CA ALA A 11 26.59 17.76 -14.96
C ALA A 11 26.42 16.27 -14.53
N LEU A 12 27.43 15.45 -14.74
CA LEU A 12 27.42 14.05 -14.31
C LEU A 12 27.36 13.92 -12.79
N ALA A 13 28.14 14.73 -12.06
CA ALA A 13 28.13 14.73 -10.60
C ALA A 13 26.75 15.14 -10.04
N LEU A 14 26.13 16.18 -10.62
CA LEU A 14 24.77 16.60 -10.25
C LEU A 14 23.73 15.50 -10.53
N TRP A 15 23.83 14.84 -11.68
CA TRP A 15 22.93 13.75 -12.04
C TRP A 15 23.08 12.53 -11.11
N LEU A 16 24.32 12.13 -10.81
CA LEU A 16 24.60 11.04 -9.86
C LEU A 16 24.14 11.39 -8.44
N GLY A 17 24.37 12.61 -7.99
CA GLY A 17 23.90 13.12 -6.71
C GLY A 17 22.38 13.13 -6.61
N ALA A 18 21.68 13.61 -7.64
CA ALA A 18 20.22 13.59 -7.72
C ALA A 18 19.66 12.16 -7.73
N LYS A 19 20.33 11.25 -8.43
CA LYS A 19 19.95 9.82 -8.47
C LYS A 19 20.16 9.14 -7.12
N ALA A 20 21.29 9.39 -6.47
CA ALA A 20 21.58 8.87 -5.13
C ALA A 20 20.61 9.42 -4.07
N TRP A 21 20.29 10.72 -4.12
CA TRP A 21 19.33 11.36 -3.24
C TRP A 21 17.91 10.81 -3.42
N ARG A 22 17.46 10.59 -4.66
CA ARG A 22 16.16 9.94 -4.95
C ARG A 22 16.11 8.52 -4.40
N ARG A 23 17.18 7.73 -4.57
CA ARG A 23 17.29 6.36 -4.00
C ARG A 23 17.25 6.39 -2.47
N HIS A 24 17.97 7.32 -1.86
CA HIS A 24 17.99 7.46 -0.40
C HIS A 24 16.61 7.84 0.14
N ARG A 25 15.96 8.83 -0.45
CA ARG A 25 14.58 9.19 -0.08
C ARG A 25 13.58 8.05 -0.28
N PHE A 26 13.73 7.29 -1.36
CA PHE A 26 12.89 6.13 -1.60
C PHE A 26 13.08 5.06 -0.51
N ARG A 27 14.33 4.74 -0.16
CA ARG A 27 14.65 3.80 0.93
C ARG A 27 14.09 4.26 2.28
N GLN A 28 14.19 5.54 2.60
CA GLN A 28 13.61 6.07 3.84
C GLN A 28 12.08 5.98 3.85
N ARG A 29 11.43 6.18 2.70
CA ARG A 29 9.98 6.00 2.58
C ARG A 29 9.59 4.53 2.67
N ALA A 30 10.35 3.65 2.06
CA ALA A 30 10.15 2.20 2.13
C ALA A 30 10.44 1.61 3.53
N ALA A 31 11.19 2.30 4.36
CA ALA A 31 11.46 1.91 5.76
C ALA A 31 10.26 2.11 6.71
N MET A 32 9.15 2.66 6.21
CA MET A 32 7.92 2.79 6.99
C MET A 32 7.43 1.41 7.45
N PRO A 33 6.98 1.24 8.70
CA PRO A 33 6.41 -0.01 9.16
C PRO A 33 5.23 -0.46 8.29
N HIS A 34 5.32 -1.66 7.75
CA HIS A 34 4.26 -2.33 6.98
C HIS A 34 3.50 -3.29 7.87
N ILE A 35 2.30 -3.65 7.46
CA ILE A 35 1.55 -4.76 8.02
C ILE A 35 1.58 -5.93 7.05
N ASP A 36 1.77 -7.14 7.56
CA ASP A 36 1.67 -8.36 6.77
C ASP A 36 0.22 -8.81 6.62
N ILE A 37 -0.09 -9.56 5.57
CA ILE A 37 -1.47 -9.96 5.25
C ILE A 37 -2.12 -10.79 6.36
N GLY A 38 -1.37 -11.65 7.03
CA GLY A 38 -1.88 -12.45 8.15
C GLY A 38 -2.35 -11.57 9.31
N ASP A 39 -1.54 -10.59 9.68
CA ASP A 39 -1.86 -9.63 10.75
C ASP A 39 -3.03 -8.72 10.36
N LEU A 40 -3.09 -8.29 9.10
CA LEU A 40 -4.23 -7.52 8.60
C LEU A 40 -5.54 -8.30 8.71
N ARG A 41 -5.54 -9.54 8.27
CA ARG A 41 -6.75 -10.39 8.33
C ARG A 41 -7.20 -10.65 9.76
N ALA A 42 -6.27 -10.88 10.66
CA ALA A 42 -6.57 -11.00 12.10
C ALA A 42 -7.14 -9.70 12.65
N ALA A 43 -6.58 -8.56 12.30
CA ALA A 43 -7.08 -7.24 12.72
C ALA A 43 -8.48 -6.94 12.17
N LEU A 44 -8.76 -7.29 10.91
CA LEU A 44 -10.09 -7.11 10.29
C LEU A 44 -11.16 -7.98 10.94
N ALA A 45 -10.80 -9.15 11.46
CA ALA A 45 -11.70 -10.04 12.21
C ALA A 45 -11.88 -9.64 13.67
N GLY A 46 -11.10 -8.71 14.18
CA GLY A 46 -11.12 -8.26 15.56
C GLY A 46 -12.28 -7.30 15.89
N ALA A 47 -12.37 -6.91 17.15
CA ALA A 47 -13.44 -6.01 17.66
C ALA A 47 -13.33 -4.58 17.14
N ALA A 48 -12.12 -4.13 16.79
CA ALA A 48 -11.83 -2.78 16.27
C ALA A 48 -11.06 -2.87 14.96
N PRO A 49 -11.72 -3.25 13.84
CA PRO A 49 -11.02 -3.43 12.57
C PRO A 49 -10.44 -2.10 12.07
N PRO A 50 -9.24 -2.12 11.47
CA PRO A 50 -8.65 -0.93 10.88
C PRO A 50 -9.44 -0.47 9.64
N ARG A 51 -9.32 0.80 9.31
CA ARG A 51 -9.78 1.33 8.02
C ARG A 51 -8.86 0.83 6.93
N LEU A 52 -9.38 0.06 5.99
CA LEU A 52 -8.62 -0.43 4.84
C LEU A 52 -8.90 0.47 3.64
N LEU A 53 -7.86 1.09 3.09
CA LEU A 53 -7.96 2.02 1.96
C LEU A 53 -7.29 1.41 0.73
N ASP A 54 -8.06 1.27 -0.33
CA ASP A 54 -7.64 0.70 -1.60
C ASP A 54 -7.28 1.80 -2.60
N PHE A 55 -6.00 1.96 -2.86
CA PHE A 55 -5.45 2.95 -3.79
C PHE A 55 -5.18 2.39 -5.19
N ARG A 56 -5.75 1.23 -5.53
CA ARG A 56 -5.72 0.77 -6.93
C ARG A 56 -6.44 1.77 -7.83
N SER A 57 -6.04 1.83 -9.09
CA SER A 57 -6.77 2.65 -10.06
C SER A 57 -8.23 2.19 -10.20
N PRO A 58 -9.18 3.08 -10.53
CA PRO A 58 -10.55 2.69 -10.79
C PRO A 58 -10.69 1.61 -11.87
N ALA A 59 -9.84 1.63 -12.89
CA ALA A 59 -9.81 0.62 -13.94
C ALA A 59 -9.42 -0.77 -13.40
N LEU A 60 -8.43 -0.85 -12.52
CA LEU A 60 -8.04 -2.11 -11.89
C LEU A 60 -9.12 -2.64 -10.95
N ILE A 61 -9.77 -1.77 -10.18
CA ILE A 61 -10.89 -2.18 -9.32
C ILE A 61 -12.06 -2.68 -10.15
N ALA A 62 -12.36 -2.04 -11.28
CA ALA A 62 -13.41 -2.51 -12.20
C ALA A 62 -13.08 -3.87 -12.83
N ALA A 63 -11.81 -4.12 -13.16
CA ALA A 63 -11.36 -5.36 -13.77
C ALA A 63 -11.30 -6.53 -12.78
N ASP A 64 -10.74 -6.30 -11.60
CA ASP A 64 -10.42 -7.34 -10.61
C ASP A 64 -11.45 -7.44 -9.48
N GLY A 65 -12.38 -6.52 -9.41
CA GLY A 65 -13.38 -6.41 -8.35
C GLY A 65 -12.90 -5.62 -7.12
N PRO A 66 -13.84 -5.11 -6.31
CA PRO A 66 -13.54 -4.43 -5.07
C PRO A 66 -13.09 -5.41 -3.98
N ILE A 67 -12.33 -4.91 -3.03
CA ILE A 67 -12.03 -5.62 -1.77
C ILE A 67 -13.12 -5.27 -0.78
N ALA A 68 -13.93 -6.25 -0.36
CA ALA A 68 -15.14 -6.02 0.43
C ALA A 68 -14.97 -5.11 1.67
N PRO A 69 -13.95 -5.26 2.54
CA PRO A 69 -13.77 -4.38 3.69
C PRO A 69 -13.09 -3.05 3.35
N ALA A 70 -12.57 -2.87 2.12
CA ALA A 70 -11.81 -1.71 1.74
C ALA A 70 -12.68 -0.60 1.15
N ARG A 71 -12.29 0.65 1.42
CA ARG A 71 -12.80 1.82 0.74
C ARG A 71 -11.84 2.21 -0.37
N ALA A 72 -12.36 2.28 -1.61
CA ALA A 72 -11.59 2.80 -2.73
C ALA A 72 -11.26 4.27 -2.50
N MET A 73 -10.00 4.64 -2.71
CA MET A 73 -9.48 5.98 -2.44
C MET A 73 -8.43 6.35 -3.46
N GLN A 74 -8.30 7.64 -3.73
CA GLN A 74 -7.22 8.19 -4.54
C GLN A 74 -6.41 9.21 -3.73
N LEU A 75 -5.13 9.34 -4.05
CA LEU A 75 -4.26 10.32 -3.38
C LEU A 75 -4.82 11.74 -3.45
N ARG A 76 -5.41 12.10 -4.59
CA ARG A 76 -6.05 13.38 -4.83
C ARG A 76 -7.28 13.54 -3.96
N GLY A 77 -7.61 13.43 -3.03
CA GLY A 77 -8.83 13.62 -2.21
C GLY A 77 -8.66 13.06 -0.82
N LEU A 78 -7.54 12.36 -0.62
CA LEU A 78 -7.27 11.70 0.64
C LEU A 78 -7.34 12.66 1.83
N ALA A 79 -6.68 13.80 1.75
CA ALA A 79 -6.66 14.78 2.83
C ALA A 79 -8.06 15.29 3.19
N ARG A 80 -8.90 15.54 2.18
CA ARG A 80 -10.28 15.98 2.38
C ARG A 80 -11.13 14.91 3.06
N HIS A 81 -11.02 13.66 2.60
CA HIS A 81 -11.78 12.55 3.18
C HIS A 81 -11.33 12.21 4.61
N ALA A 82 -10.04 12.28 4.87
CA ALA A 82 -9.46 11.92 6.16
C ALA A 82 -9.59 13.02 7.23
N ARG A 83 -9.98 14.23 6.84
CA ARG A 83 -10.01 15.39 7.76
C ARG A 83 -10.84 15.16 9.02
N GLY A 84 -11.95 14.48 8.88
CA GLY A 84 -12.89 14.20 9.97
C GLY A 84 -12.62 12.88 10.72
N TRP A 85 -11.59 12.12 10.35
CA TRP A 85 -11.31 10.85 11.01
C TRP A 85 -10.58 11.06 12.34
N PRO A 86 -10.83 10.18 13.36
CA PRO A 86 -10.06 10.20 14.60
C PRO A 86 -8.57 9.97 14.33
N ARG A 87 -7.70 10.75 14.97
CA ARG A 87 -6.24 10.66 14.75
C ARG A 87 -5.61 9.39 15.31
N ASP A 88 -6.28 8.70 16.22
CA ASP A 88 -5.92 7.40 16.76
C ASP A 88 -6.46 6.21 15.94
N ALA A 89 -7.19 6.49 14.87
CA ALA A 89 -7.70 5.43 13.99
C ALA A 89 -6.56 4.62 13.37
N ALA A 90 -6.69 3.30 13.42
CA ALA A 90 -5.81 2.39 12.70
C ALA A 90 -6.19 2.38 11.22
N ILE A 91 -5.22 2.64 10.35
CA ILE A 91 -5.41 2.73 8.91
C ILE A 91 -4.39 1.85 8.20
N VAL A 92 -4.87 1.08 7.24
CA VAL A 92 -4.04 0.27 6.35
C VAL A 92 -4.27 0.73 4.92
N THR A 93 -3.19 0.97 4.19
CA THR A 93 -3.22 1.36 2.78
C THR A 93 -2.74 0.21 1.91
N LEU A 94 -3.36 0.00 0.75
CA LEU A 94 -2.92 -0.97 -0.24
C LEU A 94 -3.05 -0.42 -1.66
N CYS A 95 -2.25 -0.93 -2.54
CA CYS A 95 -2.32 -0.70 -3.98
C CYS A 95 -1.86 -1.93 -4.77
N ALA A 96 -1.91 -1.87 -6.09
CA ALA A 96 -1.39 -2.90 -6.99
C ALA A 96 -0.14 -2.40 -7.75
N CYS A 97 0.65 -1.54 -7.14
CA CYS A 97 1.83 -0.96 -7.76
C CYS A 97 3.12 -1.65 -7.29
N PRO A 98 4.18 -1.62 -8.12
CA PRO A 98 5.47 -2.15 -7.70
C PRO A 98 5.93 -1.53 -6.38
N GLU A 99 6.46 -2.39 -5.48
CA GLU A 99 7.04 -1.98 -4.20
C GLU A 99 6.09 -1.15 -3.31
N ASP A 100 4.78 -1.35 -3.46
CA ASP A 100 3.74 -0.67 -2.67
C ASP A 100 3.80 0.87 -2.74
N ALA A 101 4.30 1.42 -3.84
CA ALA A 101 4.67 2.83 -3.94
C ALA A 101 3.53 3.80 -3.62
N THR A 102 2.32 3.60 -4.16
CA THR A 102 1.18 4.48 -3.90
C THR A 102 0.66 4.33 -2.47
N ALA A 103 0.59 3.10 -1.96
CA ALA A 103 0.19 2.83 -0.58
C ALA A 103 1.14 3.47 0.43
N ILE A 104 2.45 3.43 0.18
CA ILE A 104 3.47 4.09 1.00
C ILE A 104 3.31 5.62 0.95
N ARG A 105 3.06 6.19 -0.22
CA ARG A 105 2.82 7.64 -0.37
C ARG A 105 1.56 8.08 0.40
N ALA A 106 0.50 7.31 0.31
CA ALA A 106 -0.74 7.55 1.06
C ALA A 106 -0.50 7.48 2.58
N ALA A 107 0.22 6.47 3.05
CA ALA A 107 0.56 6.32 4.45
C ALA A 107 1.39 7.50 4.98
N HIS A 108 2.37 7.97 4.21
CA HIS A 108 3.13 9.18 4.57
C HIS A 108 2.25 10.43 4.63
N ALA A 109 1.34 10.60 3.67
CA ALA A 109 0.41 11.73 3.67
C ALA A 109 -0.47 11.73 4.93
N LEU A 110 -1.01 10.58 5.30
CA LEU A 110 -1.82 10.43 6.52
C LEU A 110 -1.00 10.69 7.80
N ARG A 111 0.22 10.19 7.87
CA ARG A 111 1.10 10.46 9.02
C ARG A 111 1.41 11.95 9.17
N ARG A 112 1.63 12.67 8.06
CA ARG A 112 1.79 14.14 8.10
C ARG A 112 0.54 14.87 8.58
N MET A 113 -0.64 14.26 8.42
CA MET A 113 -1.91 14.79 8.96
C MET A 113 -2.10 14.47 10.45
N GLY A 114 -1.18 13.73 11.08
CA GLY A 114 -1.24 13.38 12.49
C GLY A 114 -1.80 11.99 12.82
N PHE A 115 -2.06 11.15 11.80
CA PHE A 115 -2.46 9.77 12.04
C PHE A 115 -1.22 8.93 12.42
N ALA A 116 -1.17 8.42 13.65
CA ALA A 116 -0.03 7.68 14.15
C ALA A 116 -0.03 6.20 13.75
N GLN A 117 -1.20 5.61 13.56
CA GLN A 117 -1.37 4.18 13.32
C GLN A 117 -1.69 3.89 11.85
N VAL A 118 -0.78 4.24 10.96
CA VAL A 118 -0.92 4.02 9.52
C VAL A 118 0.18 3.10 9.03
N ARG A 119 -0.19 2.02 8.38
CA ARG A 119 0.74 1.04 7.80
C ARG A 119 0.31 0.62 6.40
N PRO A 120 1.21 0.62 5.41
CA PRO A 120 0.92 -0.01 4.13
C PRO A 120 0.91 -1.53 4.26
N LEU A 121 0.04 -2.19 3.48
CA LEU A 121 0.04 -3.65 3.36
C LEU A 121 1.25 -4.10 2.54
N ARG A 122 2.10 -4.94 3.10
CA ARG A 122 3.22 -5.55 2.38
C ARG A 122 2.73 -6.43 1.25
N GLY A 123 3.19 -6.17 0.04
CA GLY A 123 2.78 -6.89 -1.15
C GLY A 123 1.42 -6.48 -1.71
N GLY A 124 0.73 -5.53 -1.11
CA GLY A 124 -0.47 -4.89 -1.61
C GLY A 124 -1.57 -5.86 -2.05
N TYR A 125 -2.18 -5.57 -3.19
CA TYR A 125 -3.27 -6.37 -3.73
C TYR A 125 -2.87 -7.81 -4.06
N ASP A 126 -1.65 -8.07 -4.49
CA ASP A 126 -1.18 -9.43 -4.77
C ASP A 126 -1.16 -10.29 -3.50
N ALA A 127 -0.71 -9.73 -2.39
CA ALA A 127 -0.74 -10.42 -1.10
C ALA A 127 -2.18 -10.67 -0.62
N TRP A 128 -3.07 -9.71 -0.80
CA TRP A 128 -4.50 -9.87 -0.49
C TRP A 128 -5.12 -11.01 -1.30
N ARG A 129 -4.96 -10.99 -2.61
CA ARG A 129 -5.51 -11.99 -3.53
C ARG A 129 -4.98 -13.39 -3.25
N ALA A 130 -3.68 -13.53 -2.99
CA ALA A 130 -3.08 -14.81 -2.66
C ALA A 130 -3.66 -15.40 -1.36
N ALA A 131 -3.89 -14.56 -0.35
CA ALA A 131 -4.49 -15.00 0.91
C ALA A 131 -5.97 -15.37 0.75
N GLU A 132 -6.73 -14.68 -0.09
CA GLU A 132 -8.10 -15.07 -0.41
C GLU A 132 -8.16 -16.42 -1.10
N ALA A 133 -7.30 -16.67 -2.08
CA ALA A 133 -7.22 -17.96 -2.78
C ALA A 133 -6.95 -19.11 -1.82
N VAL A 134 -6.05 -18.96 -0.86
CA VAL A 134 -5.78 -19.95 0.19
C VAL A 134 -7.02 -20.19 1.06
N SER A 135 -7.74 -19.14 1.42
CA SER A 135 -8.94 -19.25 2.26
C SER A 135 -10.08 -19.98 1.54
N LEU A 136 -10.28 -19.70 0.26
CA LEU A 136 -11.29 -20.38 -0.58
C LEU A 136 -10.93 -21.88 -0.72
N ALA A 137 -9.67 -22.20 -1.01
CA ALA A 137 -9.23 -23.58 -1.13
C ALA A 137 -9.41 -24.38 0.18
N ARG A 138 -9.19 -23.74 1.33
CA ARG A 138 -9.46 -24.36 2.65
C ARG A 138 -10.94 -24.54 2.90
N ALA A 139 -11.78 -23.60 2.53
CA ALA A 139 -13.23 -23.71 2.67
C ALA A 139 -13.78 -24.86 1.82
N ASP A 140 -13.30 -24.99 0.57
CA ASP A 140 -13.68 -26.08 -0.34
C ASP A 140 -13.24 -27.45 0.21
N ALA A 141 -12.05 -27.55 0.79
CA ALA A 141 -11.53 -28.77 1.40
C ALA A 141 -12.31 -29.19 2.65
N LEU A 142 -12.92 -28.24 3.36
CA LEU A 142 -13.71 -28.48 4.57
C LEU A 142 -15.21 -28.64 4.29
N ALA A 143 -15.66 -28.34 3.05
CA ALA A 143 -17.06 -28.52 2.67
C ALA A 143 -17.47 -29.99 2.74
N PRO A 144 -18.64 -30.34 3.31
CA PRO A 144 -19.10 -31.72 3.32
C PRO A 144 -19.24 -32.20 1.87
N GLN A 145 -18.56 -33.29 1.54
CA GLN A 145 -18.77 -33.94 0.24
C GLN A 145 -20.22 -34.39 0.20
N ALA A 146 -20.99 -33.89 -0.78
CA ALA A 146 -22.34 -34.39 -1.01
C ALA A 146 -22.25 -35.90 -1.25
N ALA A 147 -22.93 -36.69 -0.41
CA ALA A 147 -22.98 -38.13 -0.59
C ALA A 147 -23.54 -38.43 -2.00
N PRO A 148 -22.91 -39.35 -2.76
CA PRO A 148 -23.48 -39.74 -4.03
C PRO A 148 -24.86 -40.36 -3.80
N ALA A 149 -25.82 -39.87 -4.58
CA ALA A 149 -27.19 -40.37 -4.57
C ALA A 149 -27.24 -41.83 -5.09
#